data_36c535fb1f598bba89a0653904514ce5
#
_entry.id   36c535fb1f598bba89a0653904514ce5
#
_cell.length_a   1.000
_cell.length_b   1.000
_cell.length_c   1.000
_cell.angle_alpha   90.00
_cell.angle_beta   90.00
_cell.angle_gamma   90.00
#
_symmetry.space_group_name_H-M   'P 1'
#
loop_
_entity.id
_entity.type
_entity.pdbx_description
1 polymer ?
#
loop_
_entity_poly.entity_id
_entity_poly.type
_entity_poly.pdbx_seq_one_letter_code
_entity_poly.pdbx_strand_id
1 'polypeptide(L)'
;MNAYFDTSALVKLFAPQEAGGDLARAMWDSTDLAFTSRIAYVEARAALAAGSRSRRVAGTEQRAGRRALEGFFQAMDLIEVTPDIVRAAGDLAEAHGLRGYDAVHLASSLTLDLDDTVLVTWDRELAWAGYAAGLDLAGISLE
;
A
#
# COMPACT_ATOMS: atom_id res chain seq x y z
N MET A 1 -0.49 -17.36 2.46
CA MET A 1 0.15 -16.06 2.72
C MET A 1 -0.77 -14.94 2.28
N ASN A 2 -1.02 -14.00 3.16
CA ASN A 2 -1.76 -12.79 2.87
C ASN A 2 -0.78 -11.64 2.62
N ALA A 3 -1.15 -10.69 1.77
CA ALA A 3 -0.35 -9.51 1.52
C ALA A 3 -1.16 -8.24 1.78
N TYR A 4 -0.58 -7.31 2.52
CA TYR A 4 -1.10 -5.96 2.67
C TYR A 4 -0.30 -5.02 1.78
N PHE A 5 -0.98 -4.35 0.88
CA PHE A 5 -0.38 -3.39 -0.06
C PHE A 5 -0.67 -1.98 0.43
N ASP A 6 0.37 -1.20 0.74
CA ASP A 6 0.19 0.23 0.98
C ASP A 6 0.03 0.96 -0.37
N THR A 7 -0.20 2.27 -0.33
CA THR A 7 -0.40 3.05 -1.55
C THR A 7 0.82 3.03 -2.47
N SER A 8 2.04 3.02 -1.92
CA SER A 8 3.26 2.97 -2.73
C SER A 8 3.35 1.67 -3.55
N ALA A 9 2.91 0.56 -2.97
CA ALA A 9 2.86 -0.73 -3.66
C ALA A 9 1.76 -0.76 -4.70
N LEU A 10 0.59 -0.21 -4.40
CA LEU A 10 -0.54 -0.16 -5.34
C LEU A 10 -0.19 0.65 -6.59
N VAL A 11 0.50 1.78 -6.44
CA VAL A 11 0.95 2.58 -7.59
C VAL A 11 1.78 1.74 -8.54
N LYS A 12 2.62 0.85 -8.03
CA LYS A 12 3.43 -0.02 -8.88
C LYS A 12 2.62 -1.09 -9.60
N LEU A 13 1.48 -1.49 -9.06
CA LEU A 13 0.58 -2.43 -9.72
C LEU A 13 -0.13 -1.82 -10.93
N PHE A 14 -0.57 -0.57 -10.84
CA PHE A 14 -1.26 0.08 -11.96
C PHE A 14 -0.34 0.98 -12.81
N ALA A 15 0.94 1.10 -12.44
CA ALA A 15 2.00 1.71 -13.25
C ALA A 15 3.21 0.74 -13.32
N PRO A 16 3.04 -0.43 -13.96
CA PRO A 16 4.00 -1.53 -13.86
C PRO A 16 5.35 -1.25 -14.54
N GLN A 17 5.43 -0.22 -15.37
CA GLN A 17 6.70 0.21 -16.00
C GLN A 17 7.66 0.87 -15.01
N GLU A 18 7.18 1.26 -13.82
CA GLU A 18 8.05 1.82 -12.79
C GLU A 18 8.96 0.75 -12.18
N ALA A 19 10.10 1.19 -11.65
CA ALA A 19 11.01 0.30 -10.91
C ALA A 19 10.26 -0.36 -9.74
N GLY A 20 10.35 -1.67 -9.63
CA GLY A 20 9.65 -2.44 -8.60
C GLY A 20 8.29 -2.99 -9.05
N GLY A 21 7.78 -2.59 -10.22
CA GLY A 21 6.50 -3.07 -10.73
C GLY A 21 6.44 -4.59 -10.89
N ASP A 22 7.53 -5.20 -11.34
CA ASP A 22 7.62 -6.67 -11.47
C ASP A 22 7.50 -7.37 -10.12
N LEU A 23 8.15 -6.86 -9.08
CA LEU A 23 8.04 -7.42 -7.73
C LEU A 23 6.63 -7.24 -7.16
N ALA A 24 6.05 -6.06 -7.32
CA ALA A 24 4.68 -5.81 -6.86
C ALA A 24 3.71 -6.79 -7.51
N ARG A 25 3.85 -7.02 -8.82
CA ARG A 25 3.02 -7.97 -9.55
C ARG A 25 3.24 -9.39 -9.09
N ALA A 26 4.50 -9.80 -8.89
CA ALA A 26 4.80 -11.14 -8.37
C ALA A 26 4.17 -11.37 -6.98
N MET A 27 4.21 -10.36 -6.11
CA MET A 27 3.55 -10.44 -4.81
C MET A 27 2.03 -10.57 -4.96
N TRP A 28 1.43 -9.79 -5.86
CA TRP A 28 0.00 -9.86 -6.14
C TRP A 28 -0.41 -11.26 -6.64
N ASP A 29 0.35 -11.80 -7.57
CA ASP A 29 0.04 -13.10 -8.19
C ASP A 29 0.25 -14.28 -7.24
N SER A 30 1.06 -14.13 -6.19
CA SER A 30 1.39 -15.20 -5.24
C SER A 30 0.59 -15.16 -3.95
N THR A 31 -0.12 -14.07 -3.66
CA THR A 31 -0.88 -13.94 -2.40
C THR A 31 -2.21 -14.70 -2.47
N ASP A 32 -2.62 -15.29 -1.35
CA ASP A 32 -3.94 -15.90 -1.23
C ASP A 32 -5.03 -14.82 -1.10
N LEU A 33 -4.80 -13.84 -0.22
CA LEU A 33 -5.69 -12.70 -0.03
C LEU A 33 -4.86 -11.42 -0.05
N ALA A 34 -5.37 -10.42 -0.77
CA ALA A 34 -4.77 -9.10 -0.84
C ALA A 34 -5.60 -8.10 -0.04
N PHE A 35 -4.94 -7.32 0.79
CA PHE A 35 -5.56 -6.32 1.67
C PHE A 35 -4.96 -4.95 1.43
N THR A 36 -5.77 -3.92 1.64
CA THR A 36 -5.30 -2.55 1.79
C THR A 36 -6.28 -1.77 2.69
N SER A 37 -5.95 -0.53 3.00
CA SER A 37 -6.85 0.36 3.73
C SER A 37 -7.85 0.99 2.77
N ARG A 38 -9.05 1.27 3.27
CA ARG A 38 -10.04 2.07 2.55
C ARG A 38 -9.46 3.40 2.06
N ILE A 39 -8.56 4.01 2.83
CA ILE A 39 -7.94 5.30 2.49
C ILE A 39 -7.01 5.21 1.28
N ALA A 40 -6.51 4.03 0.97
CA ALA A 40 -5.59 3.85 -0.17
C ALA A 40 -6.25 4.22 -1.50
N TYR A 41 -7.56 4.10 -1.60
CA TYR A 41 -8.28 4.47 -2.82
C TYR A 41 -8.08 5.96 -3.17
N VAL A 42 -8.31 6.85 -2.21
CA VAL A 42 -8.14 8.29 -2.46
C VAL A 42 -6.68 8.66 -2.65
N GLU A 43 -5.77 8.02 -1.92
CA GLU A 43 -4.33 8.23 -2.10
C GLU A 43 -3.87 7.81 -3.50
N ALA A 44 -4.31 6.67 -3.99
CA ALA A 44 -3.99 6.16 -5.32
C ALA A 44 -4.57 7.07 -6.41
N ARG A 45 -5.81 7.56 -6.24
CA ARG A 45 -6.43 8.53 -7.14
C ARG A 45 -5.63 9.82 -7.20
N ALA A 46 -5.18 10.30 -6.06
CA ALA A 46 -4.36 11.51 -5.96
C ALA A 46 -3.00 11.31 -6.66
N ALA A 47 -2.39 10.14 -6.52
CA ALA A 47 -1.12 9.82 -7.19
C ALA A 47 -1.28 9.81 -8.71
N LEU A 48 -2.35 9.20 -9.24
CA LEU A 48 -2.65 9.22 -10.67
C LEU A 48 -2.86 10.64 -11.18
N ALA A 49 -3.61 11.46 -10.46
CA ALA A 49 -3.88 12.85 -10.84
C ALA A 49 -2.59 13.67 -10.84
N ALA A 50 -1.71 13.47 -9.87
CA ALA A 50 -0.41 14.15 -9.81
C ALA A 50 0.49 13.77 -11.00
N GLY A 51 0.51 12.50 -11.37
CA GLY A 51 1.23 12.02 -12.56
C GLY A 51 0.73 12.67 -13.84
N SER A 52 -0.58 12.78 -14.01
CA SER A 52 -1.20 13.44 -15.16
C SER A 52 -0.85 14.95 -15.22
N ARG A 53 -0.96 15.65 -14.08
CA ARG A 53 -0.63 17.07 -14.02
C ARG A 53 0.84 17.37 -14.33
N SER A 54 1.75 16.48 -13.93
CA SER A 54 3.17 16.64 -14.24
C SER A 54 3.52 16.27 -15.67
N ARG A 55 2.56 15.85 -16.49
CA ARG A 55 2.68 15.43 -17.88
C ARG A 55 3.63 14.25 -18.10
N ARG A 56 3.84 13.47 -17.07
CA ARG A 56 4.64 12.24 -17.17
C ARG A 56 3.84 11.10 -17.77
N VAL A 57 2.51 11.26 -17.80
CA VAL A 57 1.57 10.22 -18.21
C VAL A 57 0.60 10.79 -19.24
N ALA A 58 0.51 10.16 -20.40
CA ALA A 58 -0.46 10.52 -21.44
C ALA A 58 -1.89 10.24 -20.96
N GLY A 59 -2.87 10.93 -21.53
CA GLY A 59 -4.28 10.75 -21.16
C GLY A 59 -4.80 9.33 -21.29
N THR A 60 -4.33 8.58 -22.31
CA THR A 60 -4.67 7.16 -22.50
C THR A 60 -4.08 6.29 -21.39
N GLU A 61 -2.83 6.56 -20.98
CA GLU A 61 -2.19 5.83 -19.89
C GLU A 61 -2.86 6.13 -18.56
N GLN A 62 -3.28 7.38 -18.32
CA GLN A 62 -4.01 7.74 -17.12
C GLN A 62 -5.35 6.99 -17.04
N ARG A 63 -6.09 6.90 -18.13
CA ARG A 63 -7.35 6.15 -18.17
C ARG A 63 -7.12 4.66 -17.94
N ALA A 64 -6.07 4.10 -18.53
CA ALA A 64 -5.69 2.70 -18.31
C ALA A 64 -5.29 2.46 -16.86
N GLY A 65 -4.50 3.35 -16.27
CA GLY A 65 -4.13 3.29 -14.86
C GLY A 65 -5.34 3.38 -13.93
N ARG A 66 -6.30 4.26 -14.25
CA ARG A 66 -7.56 4.39 -13.51
C ARG A 66 -8.38 3.11 -13.56
N ARG A 67 -8.50 2.49 -14.73
CA ARG A 67 -9.21 1.20 -14.87
C ARG A 67 -8.51 0.08 -14.11
N ALA A 68 -7.17 0.02 -14.17
CA ALA A 68 -6.40 -0.96 -13.43
C ALA A 68 -6.60 -0.78 -11.92
N LEU A 69 -6.56 0.46 -11.43
CA LEU A 69 -6.80 0.78 -10.03
C LEU A 69 -8.17 0.25 -9.58
N GLU A 70 -9.23 0.54 -10.33
CA GLU A 70 -10.58 0.06 -9.99
C GLU A 70 -10.62 -1.47 -9.93
N GLY A 71 -9.98 -2.15 -10.88
CA GLY A 71 -9.93 -3.61 -10.91
C GLY A 71 -9.19 -4.20 -9.71
N PHE A 72 -8.05 -3.61 -9.32
CA PHE A 72 -7.31 -4.07 -8.16
C PHE A 72 -8.10 -3.84 -6.86
N PHE A 73 -8.74 -2.67 -6.71
CA PHE A 73 -9.55 -2.41 -5.52
C PHE A 73 -10.76 -3.34 -5.40
N GLN A 74 -11.39 -3.71 -6.51
CA GLN A 74 -12.48 -4.69 -6.49
C GLN A 74 -12.01 -6.08 -6.07
N ALA A 75 -10.76 -6.42 -6.36
CA ALA A 75 -10.18 -7.73 -6.04
C ALA A 75 -9.56 -7.81 -4.63
N MET A 76 -9.47 -6.69 -3.92
CA MET A 76 -8.88 -6.65 -2.57
C MET A 76 -9.95 -6.60 -1.49
N ASP A 77 -9.58 -7.10 -0.31
CA ASP A 77 -10.32 -6.86 0.92
C ASP A 77 -9.86 -5.52 1.53
N LEU A 78 -10.81 -4.61 1.74
CA LEU A 78 -10.51 -3.28 2.25
C LEU A 78 -10.74 -3.21 3.75
N ILE A 79 -9.72 -2.78 4.49
CA ILE A 79 -9.79 -2.57 5.92
C ILE A 79 -10.31 -1.16 6.18
N GLU A 80 -11.44 -1.07 6.87
CA GLU A 80 -12.07 0.22 7.19
C GLU A 80 -11.24 1.02 8.18
N VAL A 81 -11.24 2.35 8.03
CA VAL A 81 -10.58 3.25 8.97
C VAL A 81 -11.54 3.53 10.12
N THR A 82 -11.53 2.62 11.08
CA THR A 82 -12.40 2.69 12.28
C THR A 82 -11.80 3.61 13.35
N PRO A 83 -12.59 4.03 14.37
CA PRO A 83 -12.05 4.76 15.51
C PRO A 83 -10.89 4.04 16.20
N ASP A 84 -10.95 2.71 16.32
CA ASP A 84 -9.88 1.92 16.93
C ASP A 84 -8.60 1.97 16.10
N ILE A 85 -8.72 1.87 14.78
CA ILE A 85 -7.57 2.01 13.87
C ILE A 85 -6.98 3.41 13.95
N VAL A 86 -7.80 4.44 14.00
CA VAL A 86 -7.32 5.83 14.12
C VAL A 86 -6.51 6.02 15.42
N ARG A 87 -6.99 5.48 16.53
CA ARG A 87 -6.26 5.56 17.81
C ARG A 87 -4.94 4.79 17.75
N ALA A 88 -4.97 3.56 17.26
CA ALA A 88 -3.77 2.76 17.09
C ALA A 88 -2.75 3.46 16.17
N ALA A 89 -3.22 4.06 15.09
CA ALA A 89 -2.38 4.83 14.17
C ALA A 89 -1.73 6.03 14.87
N GLY A 90 -2.49 6.72 15.74
CA GLY A 90 -1.93 7.83 16.53
C GLY A 90 -0.77 7.38 17.40
N ASP A 91 -0.91 6.28 18.11
CA ASP A 91 0.15 5.70 18.95
C ASP A 91 1.36 5.30 18.11
N LEU A 92 1.13 4.67 16.96
CA LEU A 92 2.20 4.22 16.05
C LEU A 92 2.92 5.41 15.40
N ALA A 93 2.20 6.46 15.05
CA ALA A 93 2.79 7.68 14.50
C ALA A 93 3.75 8.31 15.48
N GLU A 94 3.39 8.39 16.76
CA GLU A 94 4.25 8.92 17.82
C GLU A 94 5.45 8.01 18.08
N ALA A 95 5.23 6.70 18.17
CA ALA A 95 6.27 5.73 18.48
C ALA A 95 7.33 5.62 17.38
N HIS A 96 6.95 5.74 16.12
CA HIS A 96 7.83 5.49 14.96
C HIS A 96 8.12 6.73 14.12
N GLY A 97 7.56 7.88 14.47
CA GLY A 97 7.74 9.11 13.68
C GLY A 97 7.11 9.03 12.30
N LEU A 98 5.98 8.32 12.17
CA LEU A 98 5.31 8.15 10.89
C LEU A 98 4.38 9.31 10.58
N ARG A 99 4.22 9.61 9.29
CA ARG A 99 3.13 10.46 8.82
C ARG A 99 1.79 9.76 9.07
N GLY A 100 0.70 10.54 9.20
CA GLY A 100 -0.61 10.02 9.54
C GLY A 100 -1.08 8.89 8.63
N TYR A 101 -0.93 9.03 7.32
CA TYR A 101 -1.35 8.01 6.36
C TYR A 101 -0.56 6.71 6.51
N ASP A 102 0.75 6.79 6.71
CA ASP A 102 1.60 5.62 6.90
C ASP A 102 1.25 4.90 8.20
N ALA A 103 0.94 5.65 9.25
CA ALA A 103 0.49 5.09 10.52
C ALA A 103 -0.86 4.36 10.37
N VAL A 104 -1.78 4.88 9.55
CA VAL A 104 -3.04 4.19 9.25
C VAL A 104 -2.78 2.88 8.51
N HIS A 105 -1.86 2.86 7.53
CA HIS A 105 -1.48 1.63 6.85
C HIS A 105 -0.87 0.61 7.81
N LEU A 106 0.02 1.04 8.69
CA LEU A 106 0.62 0.14 9.68
C LEU A 106 -0.44 -0.42 10.63
N ALA A 107 -1.28 0.43 11.21
CA ALA A 107 -2.35 0.01 12.11
C ALA A 107 -3.31 -0.97 11.44
N SER A 108 -3.66 -0.71 10.18
CA SER A 108 -4.54 -1.60 9.40
C SER A 108 -3.89 -2.97 9.16
N SER A 109 -2.62 -3.00 8.76
CA SER A 109 -1.90 -4.26 8.53
C SER A 109 -1.77 -5.08 9.81
N LEU A 110 -1.63 -4.44 10.97
CA LEU A 110 -1.50 -5.11 12.27
C LEU A 110 -2.81 -5.71 12.78
N THR A 111 -3.95 -5.48 12.12
CA THR A 111 -5.19 -6.19 12.41
C THR A 111 -5.22 -7.60 11.81
N LEU A 112 -4.29 -7.90 10.91
CA LEU A 112 -4.17 -9.20 10.26
C LEU A 112 -3.25 -10.12 11.07
N ASP A 113 -3.27 -11.42 10.72
CA ASP A 113 -2.38 -12.39 11.35
C ASP A 113 -0.93 -12.10 10.92
N LEU A 114 -0.09 -11.72 11.89
CA LEU A 114 1.31 -11.36 11.64
C LEU A 114 2.12 -12.52 11.05
N ASP A 115 1.83 -13.73 11.48
CA ASP A 115 2.57 -14.92 11.04
C ASP A 115 2.26 -15.31 9.59
N ASP A 116 1.17 -14.79 9.04
CA ASP A 116 0.73 -15.10 7.67
C ASP A 116 0.61 -13.86 6.78
N THR A 117 1.11 -12.71 7.22
CA THR A 117 0.95 -11.46 6.48
C THR A 117 2.29 -10.84 6.11
N VAL A 118 2.39 -10.44 4.84
CA VAL A 118 3.52 -9.68 4.30
C VAL A 118 3.06 -8.25 4.05
N LEU A 119 3.78 -7.26 4.58
CA LEU A 119 3.60 -5.86 4.23
C LEU A 119 4.39 -5.54 2.97
N VAL A 120 3.68 -5.18 1.91
CA VAL A 120 4.29 -4.81 0.62
C VAL A 120 4.33 -3.28 0.55
N THR A 121 5.52 -2.71 0.59
CA THR A 121 5.70 -1.25 0.60
C THR A 121 7.03 -0.84 -0.01
N TRP A 122 7.06 0.34 -0.60
CA TRP A 122 8.29 1.01 -1.04
C TRP A 122 8.60 2.24 -0.19
N ASP A 123 7.80 2.50 0.85
CA ASP A 123 8.08 3.55 1.82
C ASP A 123 9.04 3.03 2.90
N ARG A 124 10.22 3.66 3.00
CA ARG A 124 11.29 3.20 3.90
C ARG A 124 10.88 3.29 5.37
N GLU A 125 10.25 4.38 5.75
CA GLU A 125 9.86 4.59 7.16
C GLU A 125 8.77 3.61 7.58
N LEU A 126 7.79 3.38 6.71
CA LEU A 126 6.75 2.39 6.95
C LEU A 126 7.34 0.98 7.01
N ALA A 127 8.28 0.65 6.12
CA ALA A 127 8.95 -0.66 6.13
C ALA A 127 9.68 -0.90 7.46
N TRP A 128 10.46 0.07 7.94
CA TRP A 128 11.14 -0.06 9.23
C TRP A 128 10.18 -0.23 10.40
N ALA A 129 9.08 0.53 10.42
CA ALA A 129 8.06 0.41 11.44
C ALA A 129 7.35 -0.95 11.40
N GLY A 130 7.05 -1.44 10.19
CA GLY A 130 6.46 -2.77 9.99
C GLY A 130 7.38 -3.89 10.48
N TYR A 131 8.68 -3.79 10.16
CA TYR A 131 9.69 -4.72 10.65
C TYR A 131 9.75 -4.73 12.19
N ALA A 132 9.79 -3.54 12.80
CA ALA A 132 9.81 -3.41 14.26
C ALA A 132 8.54 -4.00 14.91
N ALA A 133 7.41 -3.99 14.22
CA ALA A 133 6.15 -4.53 14.70
C ALA A 133 6.02 -6.05 14.46
N GLY A 134 6.98 -6.68 13.78
CA GLY A 134 7.00 -8.12 13.55
C GLY A 134 6.40 -8.59 12.23
N LEU A 135 6.13 -7.66 11.30
CA LEU A 135 5.65 -8.03 9.96
C LEU A 135 6.80 -8.49 9.07
N ASP A 136 6.53 -9.49 8.24
CA ASP A 136 7.36 -9.79 7.08
C ASP A 136 7.19 -8.68 6.04
N LEU A 137 8.25 -8.41 5.30
CA LEU A 137 8.29 -7.30 4.34
C LEU A 137 8.58 -7.77 2.94
N ALA A 138 8.00 -7.08 1.95
CA ALA A 138 8.40 -7.13 0.56
C ALA A 138 8.35 -5.73 -0.02
N GLY A 139 9.18 -5.46 -1.04
CA GLY A 139 9.24 -4.16 -1.67
C GLY A 139 10.61 -3.53 -1.54
N ILE A 140 10.69 -2.41 -0.79
CA ILE A 140 11.95 -1.71 -0.61
C ILE A 140 12.95 -2.54 0.18
N SER A 141 14.23 -2.49 -0.24
CA SER A 141 15.31 -3.07 0.54
C SER A 141 15.68 -2.15 1.70
N LEU A 142 15.84 -2.72 2.90
CA LEU A 142 16.25 -2.00 4.10
C LEU A 142 17.77 -2.04 4.32
N GLU A 143 18.51 -2.65 3.42
CA GLU A 143 19.98 -2.70 3.45
C GLU A 143 20.63 -1.37 3.03
#